data_bd7f5ae7b83eff5b4b10b46773fdc9dd
#
_entry.id   bd7f5ae7b83eff5b4b10b46773fdc9dd
#
_cell.length_a   1.000
_cell.length_b   1.000
_cell.length_c   1.000
_cell.angle_alpha   90.00
_cell.angle_beta   90.00
_cell.angle_gamma   90.00
#
_symmetry.space_group_name_H-M   'P 1'
#
loop_
_entity.id
_entity.type
_entity.pdbx_description
1 polymer ?
#
loop_
_entity_poly.entity_id
_entity_poly.type
_entity_poly.pdbx_seq_one_letter_code
_entity_poly.pdbx_strand_id
1 'polypeptide(L)'
;MLPVYDCPQYMLMDMGAALDAACEDGRFPEFANAFLVFWQRQAAPEAENASQDVIYVKYNRTREDCFQIRTEIREKNGTREVWKTALYPEGKAHIQSFEEKYQVLDRQNPSLKLAKPELQDEGMTAVFPYLEGKTRAELLGEILTAQGADAEVSAIRAAMDEIYSIRPEERKPFAVTPEFIKVFNALGELDSYRDKETENGGGWASLGAVLADESYSASNIDALFENMLVTADGTYAIDYEWVFLFPVPAGFVKYRTLVYFYRRYKSLLGGQAEREFIGQFPEYVKAVDGKLVPFIELGVGFNP
;
A
#
# COMPACT_ATOMS: atom_id res chain seq x y z
N MET A 1 10.02 1.75 -10.60
CA MET A 1 8.72 2.49 -10.56
C MET A 1 9.01 3.94 -10.91
N LEU A 2 8.46 4.41 -12.01
CA LEU A 2 8.58 5.82 -12.37
C LEU A 2 7.68 6.64 -11.46
N PRO A 3 8.15 7.76 -10.91
CA PRO A 3 7.27 8.69 -10.29
C PRO A 3 6.35 9.29 -11.36
N VAL A 4 5.09 8.89 -11.36
CA VAL A 4 4.07 9.49 -12.22
C VAL A 4 3.59 10.73 -11.50
N TYR A 5 4.23 11.87 -11.76
CA TYR A 5 3.81 13.16 -11.24
C TYR A 5 2.56 13.70 -11.96
N ASP A 6 2.37 13.27 -13.21
CA ASP A 6 1.17 13.55 -13.99
C ASP A 6 0.50 12.22 -14.32
N CYS A 7 -0.80 12.11 -14.06
CA CYS A 7 -1.60 10.96 -14.50
C CYS A 7 -2.18 11.30 -15.89
N PRO A 8 -1.45 11.07 -17.00
CA PRO A 8 -1.97 11.37 -18.32
C PRO A 8 -3.21 10.51 -18.57
N GLN A 9 -4.28 11.13 -19.06
CA GLN A 9 -5.51 10.42 -19.41
C GLN A 9 -5.29 9.40 -20.55
N TYR A 10 -4.28 9.64 -21.37
CA TYR A 10 -3.92 8.78 -22.49
C TYR A 10 -2.40 8.61 -22.55
N MET A 11 -1.93 7.38 -22.60
CA MET A 11 -0.54 7.07 -22.89
C MET A 11 -0.47 6.50 -24.31
N LEU A 12 0.39 7.09 -25.15
CA LEU A 12 0.62 6.61 -26.51
C LEU A 12 1.55 5.39 -26.56
N MET A 13 2.21 5.09 -25.45
CA MET A 13 3.13 3.95 -25.32
C MET A 13 3.16 3.49 -23.86
N ASP A 14 3.54 2.25 -23.64
CA ASP A 14 3.88 1.75 -22.33
C ASP A 14 5.24 2.32 -21.90
N MET A 15 5.21 3.28 -20.97
CA MET A 15 6.42 3.92 -20.45
C MET A 15 7.29 2.93 -19.65
N GLY A 16 6.67 1.92 -19.02
CA GLY A 16 7.39 0.86 -18.32
C GLY A 16 8.26 0.09 -19.29
N ALA A 17 7.64 -0.47 -20.33
CA ALA A 17 8.35 -1.24 -21.35
C ALA A 17 9.42 -0.41 -22.09
N ALA A 18 9.15 0.89 -22.34
CA ALA A 18 10.13 1.78 -22.97
C ALA A 18 11.37 2.00 -22.08
N LEU A 19 11.19 2.07 -20.76
CA LEU A 19 12.28 2.26 -19.81
C LEU A 19 13.00 0.97 -19.48
N ASP A 20 12.32 -0.17 -19.51
CA ASP A 20 12.94 -1.49 -19.41
C ASP A 20 13.94 -1.68 -20.55
N ALA A 21 13.56 -1.34 -21.81
CA ALA A 21 14.45 -1.35 -22.94
C ALA A 21 15.66 -0.40 -22.75
N ALA A 22 15.44 0.80 -22.20
CA ALA A 22 16.54 1.72 -21.88
C ALA A 22 17.48 1.18 -20.80
N CYS A 23 16.97 0.41 -19.85
CA CYS A 23 17.77 -0.28 -18.83
C CYS A 23 18.62 -1.41 -19.46
N GLU A 24 18.02 -2.22 -20.34
CA GLU A 24 18.71 -3.31 -21.05
C GLU A 24 19.86 -2.77 -21.92
N ASP A 25 19.64 -1.62 -22.56
CA ASP A 25 20.66 -0.92 -23.37
C ASP A 25 21.70 -0.16 -22.52
N GLY A 26 21.61 -0.18 -21.20
CA GLY A 26 22.49 0.58 -20.29
C GLY A 26 22.30 2.10 -20.35
N ARG A 27 21.22 2.59 -20.95
CA ARG A 27 20.94 4.02 -21.17
C ARG A 27 20.04 4.63 -20.11
N PHE A 28 19.62 3.88 -19.11
CA PHE A 28 18.76 4.40 -18.03
C PHE A 28 19.26 5.69 -17.39
N PRO A 29 20.59 5.91 -17.17
CA PRO A 29 21.09 7.16 -16.62
C PRO A 29 20.71 8.42 -17.44
N GLU A 30 20.47 8.29 -18.75
CA GLU A 30 20.04 9.41 -19.61
C GLU A 30 18.60 9.87 -19.30
N PHE A 31 17.79 9.00 -18.70
CA PHE A 31 16.38 9.20 -18.37
C PHE A 31 16.12 9.31 -16.86
N ALA A 32 17.15 9.09 -16.03
CA ALA A 32 17.00 9.14 -14.59
C ALA A 32 16.73 10.60 -14.15
N ASN A 33 15.65 10.77 -13.38
CA ASN A 33 15.27 12.07 -12.82
C ASN A 33 15.92 12.35 -11.45
N ALA A 34 16.64 11.36 -10.88
CA ALA A 34 17.39 11.49 -9.64
C ALA A 34 18.59 10.55 -9.63
N PHE A 35 19.66 10.99 -8.97
CA PHE A 35 20.87 10.21 -8.78
C PHE A 35 21.22 10.18 -7.29
N LEU A 36 21.66 9.03 -6.79
CA LEU A 36 22.30 8.92 -5.50
C LEU A 36 23.82 9.11 -5.68
N VAL A 37 24.37 10.12 -5.02
CA VAL A 37 25.80 10.41 -5.07
C VAL A 37 26.40 10.16 -3.69
N PHE A 38 27.32 9.22 -3.59
CA PHE A 38 28.13 9.02 -2.39
C PHE A 38 29.39 9.91 -2.51
N TRP A 39 29.60 10.77 -1.53
CA TRP A 39 30.77 11.60 -1.45
C TRP A 39 31.48 11.40 -0.11
N GLN A 40 32.80 11.30 -0.16
CA GLN A 40 33.65 11.09 1.00
C GLN A 40 34.89 11.95 0.91
N ARG A 41 35.23 12.64 2.01
CA ARG A 41 36.39 13.54 2.04
C ARG A 41 37.73 12.79 2.10
N GLN A 42 37.76 11.63 2.72
CA GLN A 42 38.94 10.74 2.81
C GLN A 42 38.48 9.29 2.76
N ALA A 43 39.23 8.44 2.07
CA ALA A 43 38.97 7.03 2.06
C ALA A 43 39.18 6.45 3.48
N ALA A 44 38.12 6.05 4.16
CA ALA A 44 38.21 5.21 5.35
C ALA A 44 37.94 3.76 4.91
N PRO A 45 38.82 2.81 5.28
CA PRO A 45 38.71 1.42 4.82
C PRO A 45 37.37 0.75 5.12
N GLU A 46 36.67 1.20 6.18
CA GLU A 46 35.36 0.66 6.57
C GLU A 46 34.17 1.33 5.81
N ALA A 47 34.35 2.54 5.28
CA ALA A 47 33.28 3.24 4.58
C ALA A 47 33.15 2.82 3.10
N GLU A 48 34.20 2.28 2.49
CA GLU A 48 34.12 1.70 1.15
C GLU A 48 33.14 0.53 1.07
N ASN A 49 33.01 -0.24 2.15
CA ASN A 49 32.13 -1.40 2.19
C ASN A 49 30.64 -1.03 2.40
N ALA A 50 30.34 0.04 3.14
CA ALA A 50 28.97 0.38 3.49
C ALA A 50 28.18 0.99 2.31
N SER A 51 28.86 1.67 1.37
CA SER A 51 28.22 2.28 0.18
C SER A 51 28.08 1.30 -0.99
N GLN A 52 28.97 0.28 -1.07
CA GLN A 52 28.94 -0.72 -2.14
C GLN A 52 27.79 -1.71 -2.00
N ASP A 53 27.20 -1.85 -0.80
CA ASP A 53 26.12 -2.78 -0.54
C ASP A 53 24.73 -2.22 -0.94
N VAL A 54 24.58 -0.90 -1.14
CA VAL A 54 23.29 -0.26 -1.46
C VAL A 54 23.08 -0.26 -2.97
N ILE A 55 22.08 -1.02 -3.44
CA ILE A 55 21.71 -1.11 -4.86
C ILE A 55 20.48 -0.28 -5.23
N TYR A 56 19.69 0.12 -4.23
CA TYR A 56 18.52 0.98 -4.40
C TYR A 56 18.30 1.85 -3.18
N VAL A 57 17.84 3.09 -3.38
CA VAL A 57 17.41 3.96 -2.29
C VAL A 57 16.22 4.81 -2.70
N LYS A 58 15.27 4.97 -1.78
CA LYS A 58 14.13 5.86 -1.91
C LYS A 58 13.94 6.64 -0.61
N TYR A 59 13.72 7.96 -0.74
CA TYR A 59 13.34 8.83 0.36
C TYR A 59 11.87 9.20 0.25
N ASN A 60 11.14 9.08 1.35
CA ASN A 60 9.77 9.57 1.42
C ASN A 60 9.75 10.85 2.26
N ARG A 61 9.81 12.02 1.61
CA ARG A 61 9.90 13.33 2.25
C ARG A 61 8.61 14.16 2.15
N THR A 62 7.55 13.60 1.60
CA THR A 62 6.26 14.29 1.45
C THR A 62 5.32 14.07 2.63
N ARG A 63 5.72 13.21 3.56
CA ARG A 63 4.99 12.86 4.78
C ARG A 63 5.41 13.76 5.93
N GLU A 64 4.64 13.74 7.02
CA GLU A 64 5.07 14.33 8.29
C GLU A 64 6.39 13.70 8.78
N ASP A 65 7.21 14.45 9.51
CA ASP A 65 8.56 14.03 9.94
C ASP A 65 8.58 12.70 10.68
N CYS A 66 7.54 12.42 11.49
CA CYS A 66 7.39 11.16 12.21
C CYS A 66 7.10 9.94 11.30
N PHE A 67 6.80 10.15 10.01
CA PHE A 67 6.54 9.10 9.01
C PHE A 67 7.55 9.12 7.86
N GLN A 68 8.53 10.03 7.89
CA GLN A 68 9.54 10.09 6.84
C GLN A 68 10.57 8.98 7.02
N ILE A 69 10.72 8.16 6.01
CA ILE A 69 11.64 7.03 6.00
C ILE A 69 12.55 7.05 4.76
N ARG A 70 13.71 6.45 4.93
CA ARG A 70 14.58 6.02 3.86
C ARG A 70 14.41 4.51 3.68
N THR A 71 14.06 4.08 2.48
CA THR A 71 14.03 2.67 2.10
C THR A 71 15.26 2.36 1.25
N GLU A 72 16.03 1.36 1.63
CA GLU A 72 17.20 0.88 0.89
C GLU A 72 17.05 -0.59 0.56
N ILE A 73 17.52 -1.01 -0.61
CA ILE A 73 17.80 -2.41 -0.88
C ILE A 73 19.32 -2.54 -0.83
N ARG A 74 19.78 -3.43 0.02
CA ARG A 74 21.20 -3.72 0.19
C ARG A 74 21.50 -5.15 -0.25
N GLU A 75 22.63 -5.33 -0.93
CA GLU A 75 23.11 -6.65 -1.34
C GLU A 75 24.49 -6.89 -0.77
N LYS A 76 24.63 -7.97 0.01
CA LYS A 76 25.90 -8.39 0.58
C LYS A 76 26.08 -9.89 0.46
N ASN A 77 27.17 -10.32 -0.16
CA ASN A 77 27.49 -11.74 -0.35
C ASN A 77 26.37 -12.53 -1.07
N GLY A 78 25.66 -11.89 -2.01
CA GLY A 78 24.53 -12.49 -2.74
C GLY A 78 23.23 -12.57 -1.95
N THR A 79 23.16 -12.00 -0.75
CA THR A 79 21.92 -11.88 0.04
C THR A 79 21.43 -10.45 -0.06
N ARG A 80 20.14 -10.30 -0.33
CA ARG A 80 19.47 -8.99 -0.41
C ARG A 80 18.55 -8.78 0.78
N GLU A 81 18.52 -7.55 1.25
CA GLU A 81 17.64 -7.10 2.35
C GLU A 81 17.02 -5.75 2.01
N VAL A 82 15.83 -5.49 2.57
CA VAL A 82 15.14 -4.20 2.50
C VAL A 82 15.25 -3.51 3.86
N TRP A 83 15.88 -2.35 3.88
CA TRP A 83 16.12 -1.54 5.08
C TRP A 83 15.20 -0.34 5.07
N LYS A 84 14.38 -0.17 6.11
CA LYS A 84 13.52 1.00 6.31
C LYS A 84 13.98 1.74 7.55
N THR A 85 14.57 2.92 7.36
CA THR A 85 15.17 3.72 8.43
C THR A 85 14.40 5.03 8.58
N ALA A 86 14.00 5.39 9.79
CA ALA A 86 13.43 6.70 10.10
C ALA A 86 14.45 7.81 9.80
N LEU A 87 13.99 8.88 9.14
CA LEU A 87 14.87 10.02 8.84
C LEU A 87 15.10 10.91 10.07
N TYR A 88 14.17 10.91 11.00
CA TYR A 88 14.18 11.72 12.22
C TYR A 88 13.88 10.86 13.44
N PRO A 89 14.34 11.28 14.65
CA PRO A 89 14.07 10.55 15.90
C PRO A 89 12.57 10.35 16.18
N GLU A 90 11.72 11.27 15.72
CA GLU A 90 10.27 11.21 15.87
C GLU A 90 9.66 10.02 15.14
N GLY A 91 10.32 9.51 14.09
CA GLY A 91 9.92 8.33 13.32
C GLY A 91 10.20 6.99 14.01
N LYS A 92 10.90 6.98 15.14
CA LYS A 92 11.24 5.75 15.87
C LYS A 92 10.00 4.91 16.22
N ALA A 93 8.94 5.54 16.72
CA ALA A 93 7.70 4.84 17.09
C ALA A 93 7.03 4.20 15.88
N HIS A 94 7.08 4.85 14.70
CA HIS A 94 6.56 4.32 13.46
C HIS A 94 7.32 3.05 13.03
N ILE A 95 8.65 3.07 13.06
CA ILE A 95 9.47 1.88 12.75
C ILE A 95 9.22 0.75 13.76
N GLN A 96 9.19 1.03 15.04
CA GLN A 96 8.94 0.02 16.07
C GLN A 96 7.55 -0.62 15.95
N SER A 97 6.57 0.11 15.43
CA SER A 97 5.21 -0.41 15.21
C SER A 97 5.13 -1.55 14.19
N PHE A 98 6.15 -1.74 13.33
CA PHE A 98 6.16 -2.84 12.35
C PHE A 98 6.12 -4.21 13.00
N GLU A 99 6.73 -4.39 14.18
CA GLU A 99 6.70 -5.67 14.86
C GLU A 99 5.29 -6.03 15.35
N GLU A 100 4.57 -5.09 15.97
CA GLU A 100 3.18 -5.29 16.40
C GLU A 100 2.25 -5.53 15.20
N LYS A 101 2.39 -4.71 14.15
CA LYS A 101 1.64 -4.86 12.89
C LYS A 101 1.86 -6.24 12.28
N TYR A 102 3.11 -6.70 12.22
CA TYR A 102 3.44 -8.04 11.76
C TYR A 102 2.71 -9.11 12.56
N GLN A 103 2.79 -9.07 13.90
CA GLN A 103 2.19 -10.07 14.77
C GLN A 103 0.67 -10.16 14.62
N VAL A 104 -0.01 -9.02 14.48
CA VAL A 104 -1.48 -8.99 14.33
C VAL A 104 -1.88 -9.46 12.94
N LEU A 105 -1.21 -9.01 11.89
CA LEU A 105 -1.52 -9.41 10.51
C LEU A 105 -1.26 -10.91 10.28
N ASP A 106 -0.14 -11.46 10.78
CA ASP A 106 0.22 -12.88 10.65
C ASP A 106 -0.83 -13.79 11.32
N ARG A 107 -1.31 -13.38 12.50
CA ARG A 107 -2.40 -14.08 13.18
C ARG A 107 -3.71 -13.96 12.42
N GLN A 108 -4.00 -12.79 11.87
CA GLN A 108 -5.29 -12.44 11.27
C GLN A 108 -5.57 -13.19 9.97
N ASN A 109 -4.56 -13.35 9.12
CA ASN A 109 -4.73 -13.97 7.80
C ASN A 109 -3.70 -15.09 7.56
N PRO A 110 -4.07 -16.35 7.79
CA PRO A 110 -3.18 -17.48 7.60
C PRO A 110 -2.88 -17.82 6.12
N SER A 111 -3.62 -17.23 5.18
CA SER A 111 -3.42 -17.45 3.74
C SER A 111 -2.31 -16.59 3.17
N LEU A 112 -1.93 -15.51 3.85
CA LEU A 112 -0.84 -14.62 3.45
C LEU A 112 0.36 -14.81 4.35
N LYS A 113 1.54 -14.89 3.75
CA LYS A 113 2.81 -14.76 4.45
C LYS A 113 3.18 -13.29 4.59
N LEU A 114 4.05 -12.98 5.54
CA LEU A 114 4.57 -11.63 5.76
C LEU A 114 6.08 -11.67 5.83
N ALA A 115 6.73 -10.70 5.22
CA ALA A 115 8.15 -10.46 5.46
C ALA A 115 8.33 -9.99 6.92
N LYS A 116 9.00 -10.80 7.75
CA LYS A 116 9.19 -10.47 9.17
C LYS A 116 10.20 -9.35 9.34
N PRO A 117 9.89 -8.27 10.10
CA PRO A 117 10.84 -7.22 10.40
C PRO A 117 11.85 -7.66 11.49
N GLU A 118 13.09 -7.20 11.37
CA GLU A 118 14.09 -7.23 12.43
C GLU A 118 14.46 -5.80 12.78
N LEU A 119 14.24 -5.40 14.04
CA LEU A 119 14.55 -4.03 14.48
C LEU A 119 16.03 -3.90 14.78
N GLN A 120 16.65 -2.83 14.27
CA GLN A 120 18.06 -2.47 14.47
C GLN A 120 18.18 -1.00 14.89
N ASP A 121 19.40 -0.55 15.20
CA ASP A 121 19.70 0.84 15.54
C ASP A 121 18.76 1.40 16.64
N GLU A 122 18.63 0.64 17.72
CA GLU A 122 17.73 0.97 18.83
C GLU A 122 16.26 1.19 18.43
N GLY A 123 15.83 0.59 17.31
CA GLY A 123 14.47 0.70 16.76
C GLY A 123 14.28 1.87 15.79
N MET A 124 15.35 2.45 15.26
CA MET A 124 15.31 3.44 14.18
C MET A 124 15.26 2.79 12.80
N THR A 125 15.60 1.51 12.69
CA THR A 125 15.65 0.77 11.43
C THR A 125 14.90 -0.56 11.57
N ALA A 126 14.10 -0.89 10.57
CA ALA A 126 13.52 -2.22 10.37
C ALA A 126 14.13 -2.85 9.12
N VAL A 127 14.65 -4.07 9.26
CA VAL A 127 15.23 -4.85 8.18
C VAL A 127 14.31 -6.00 7.83
N PHE A 128 14.06 -6.18 6.53
CA PHE A 128 13.22 -7.24 6.00
C PHE A 128 14.01 -8.09 5.01
N PRO A 129 13.72 -9.40 4.88
CA PRO A 129 14.26 -10.20 3.79
C PRO A 129 13.78 -9.62 2.45
N TYR A 130 14.68 -9.55 1.47
CA TYR A 130 14.28 -9.26 0.10
C TYR A 130 13.67 -10.54 -0.52
N LEU A 131 12.47 -10.41 -1.03
CA LEU A 131 11.73 -11.52 -1.64
C LEU A 131 11.72 -11.36 -3.16
N GLU A 132 12.02 -12.43 -3.87
CA GLU A 132 11.94 -12.47 -5.33
C GLU A 132 10.60 -13.06 -5.78
N GLY A 133 9.94 -12.39 -6.73
CA GLY A 133 8.64 -12.82 -7.25
C GLY A 133 8.02 -11.76 -8.14
N LYS A 134 6.84 -12.07 -8.67
CA LYS A 134 6.00 -11.10 -9.39
C LYS A 134 4.92 -10.56 -8.45
N THR A 135 4.60 -9.30 -8.58
CA THR A 135 3.46 -8.75 -7.85
C THR A 135 2.15 -9.33 -8.38
N ARG A 136 1.16 -9.40 -7.52
CA ARG A 136 -0.19 -9.83 -7.93
C ARG A 136 -0.75 -8.91 -9.02
N ALA A 137 -0.44 -7.62 -8.97
CA ALA A 137 -0.83 -6.65 -9.99
C ALA A 137 -0.24 -6.99 -11.35
N GLU A 138 1.04 -7.36 -11.43
CA GLU A 138 1.68 -7.78 -12.69
C GLU A 138 1.02 -9.04 -13.25
N LEU A 139 0.80 -10.06 -12.43
CA LEU A 139 0.16 -11.30 -12.86
C LEU A 139 -1.28 -11.07 -13.37
N LEU A 140 -2.06 -10.22 -12.70
CA LEU A 140 -3.40 -9.84 -13.15
C LEU A 140 -3.36 -9.04 -14.46
N GLY A 141 -2.38 -8.14 -14.61
CA GLY A 141 -2.17 -7.39 -15.86
C GLY A 141 -1.78 -8.30 -17.03
N GLU A 142 -1.00 -9.34 -16.80
CA GLU A 142 -0.68 -10.37 -17.80
C GLU A 142 -1.94 -11.14 -18.23
N ILE A 143 -2.82 -11.50 -17.28
CA ILE A 143 -4.10 -12.15 -17.58
C ILE A 143 -5.00 -11.25 -18.41
N LEU A 144 -5.16 -9.97 -18.01
CA LEU A 144 -5.93 -8.98 -18.74
C LEU A 144 -5.47 -8.87 -20.20
N THR A 145 -4.16 -8.80 -20.40
CA THR A 145 -3.56 -8.65 -21.73
C THR A 145 -3.72 -9.90 -22.60
N ALA A 146 -3.56 -11.10 -22.00
CA ALA A 146 -3.54 -12.36 -22.73
C ALA A 146 -4.92 -13.00 -22.92
N GLN A 147 -5.85 -12.83 -21.95
CA GLN A 147 -7.10 -13.59 -21.88
C GLN A 147 -8.35 -12.70 -21.87
N GLY A 148 -8.19 -11.39 -21.68
CA GLY A 148 -9.29 -10.42 -21.67
C GLY A 148 -9.98 -10.25 -20.31
N ALA A 149 -10.99 -9.38 -20.29
CA ALA A 149 -11.62 -8.88 -19.07
C ALA A 149 -12.36 -9.94 -18.23
N ASP A 150 -13.02 -10.91 -18.85
CA ASP A 150 -13.78 -11.93 -18.07
C ASP A 150 -12.86 -12.84 -17.26
N ALA A 151 -11.72 -13.23 -17.83
CA ALA A 151 -10.72 -14.03 -17.14
C ALA A 151 -10.05 -13.23 -16.02
N GLU A 152 -9.80 -11.94 -16.24
CA GLU A 152 -9.27 -11.02 -15.26
C GLU A 152 -10.19 -10.85 -14.06
N VAL A 153 -11.49 -10.62 -14.26
CA VAL A 153 -12.49 -10.48 -13.18
C VAL A 153 -12.48 -11.71 -12.27
N SER A 154 -12.41 -12.90 -12.86
CA SER A 154 -12.34 -14.15 -12.09
C SER A 154 -11.02 -14.27 -11.31
N ALA A 155 -9.90 -13.85 -11.88
CA ALA A 155 -8.60 -13.85 -11.24
C ALA A 155 -8.52 -12.80 -10.12
N ILE A 156 -9.11 -11.62 -10.31
CA ILE A 156 -9.23 -10.59 -9.27
C ILE A 156 -10.03 -11.13 -8.07
N ARG A 157 -11.17 -11.80 -8.30
CA ARG A 157 -11.95 -12.41 -7.22
C ARG A 157 -11.11 -13.40 -6.42
N ALA A 158 -10.43 -14.31 -7.08
CA ALA A 158 -9.56 -15.27 -6.41
C ALA A 158 -8.45 -14.59 -5.57
N ALA A 159 -7.84 -13.52 -6.10
CA ALA A 159 -6.84 -12.75 -5.39
C ALA A 159 -7.43 -11.99 -4.18
N MET A 160 -8.62 -11.40 -4.33
CA MET A 160 -9.33 -10.73 -3.23
C MET A 160 -9.69 -11.72 -2.13
N ASP A 161 -10.18 -12.92 -2.47
CA ASP A 161 -10.51 -13.96 -1.49
C ASP A 161 -9.28 -14.44 -0.72
N GLU A 162 -8.13 -14.55 -1.38
CA GLU A 162 -6.86 -14.88 -0.73
C GLU A 162 -6.42 -13.77 0.24
N ILE A 163 -6.39 -12.51 -0.23
CA ILE A 163 -5.93 -11.34 0.56
C ILE A 163 -6.84 -11.10 1.76
N TYR A 164 -8.14 -11.29 1.61
CA TYR A 164 -9.14 -11.01 2.65
C TYR A 164 -9.70 -12.27 3.32
N SER A 165 -8.93 -13.38 3.29
CA SER A 165 -9.21 -14.60 4.04
C SER A 165 -8.96 -14.43 5.55
N ILE A 166 -9.66 -13.45 6.13
CA ILE A 166 -9.52 -13.06 7.54
C ILE A 166 -10.25 -14.06 8.43
N ARG A 167 -9.62 -14.50 9.51
CA ARG A 167 -10.23 -15.38 10.50
C ARG A 167 -11.49 -14.76 11.10
N PRO A 168 -12.56 -15.55 11.35
CA PRO A 168 -13.81 -15.01 11.88
C PRO A 168 -13.66 -14.25 13.21
N GLU A 169 -12.78 -14.69 14.10
CA GLU A 169 -12.51 -14.07 15.40
C GLU A 169 -11.81 -12.72 15.29
N GLU A 170 -11.21 -12.41 14.15
CA GLU A 170 -10.53 -11.17 13.86
C GLU A 170 -11.44 -10.15 13.14
N ARG A 171 -12.71 -10.52 12.90
CA ARG A 171 -13.73 -9.65 12.30
C ARG A 171 -14.65 -9.09 13.38
N LYS A 172 -14.95 -7.82 13.30
CA LYS A 172 -15.84 -7.10 14.24
C LYS A 172 -16.72 -6.15 13.46
N PRO A 173 -17.92 -5.80 13.96
CA PRO A 173 -18.67 -4.69 13.40
C PRO A 173 -17.82 -3.41 13.42
N PHE A 174 -17.87 -2.65 12.34
CA PHE A 174 -17.23 -1.35 12.30
C PHE A 174 -17.93 -0.38 13.27
N ALA A 175 -17.13 0.40 13.98
CA ALA A 175 -17.59 1.50 14.82
C ALA A 175 -16.68 2.72 14.61
N VAL A 176 -17.26 3.89 14.48
CA VAL A 176 -16.51 5.14 14.40
C VAL A 176 -15.84 5.42 15.74
N THR A 177 -14.52 5.56 15.74
CA THR A 177 -13.73 5.86 16.94
C THR A 177 -13.04 7.22 16.83
N PRO A 178 -12.59 7.82 17.92
CA PRO A 178 -11.81 9.06 17.88
C PRO A 178 -10.53 8.93 17.02
N GLU A 179 -9.87 7.78 17.06
CA GLU A 179 -8.67 7.49 16.26
C GLU A 179 -9.00 7.48 14.78
N PHE A 180 -10.13 6.84 14.40
CA PHE A 180 -10.61 6.83 13.01
C PHE A 180 -10.86 8.26 12.51
N ILE A 181 -11.58 9.08 13.28
CA ILE A 181 -11.86 10.47 12.91
C ILE A 181 -10.56 11.29 12.81
N LYS A 182 -9.62 11.11 13.75
CA LYS A 182 -8.34 11.81 13.72
C LYS A 182 -7.56 11.54 12.43
N VAL A 183 -7.60 10.31 11.92
CA VAL A 183 -6.83 9.90 10.74
C VAL A 183 -7.57 10.22 9.44
N PHE A 184 -8.87 9.97 9.37
CA PHE A 184 -9.64 10.03 8.12
C PHE A 184 -10.48 11.30 7.96
N ASN A 185 -10.46 12.21 8.92
CA ASN A 185 -11.12 13.51 8.84
C ASN A 185 -10.16 14.67 9.15
N ALA A 186 -8.89 14.51 8.82
CA ALA A 186 -7.85 15.50 9.16
C ALA A 186 -8.11 16.88 8.55
N LEU A 187 -8.73 16.94 7.38
CA LEU A 187 -9.07 18.17 6.66
C LEU A 187 -10.59 18.46 6.65
N GLY A 188 -11.40 17.71 7.39
CA GLY A 188 -12.85 17.90 7.49
C GLY A 188 -13.68 17.25 6.38
N GLU A 189 -13.12 16.28 5.67
CA GLU A 189 -13.78 15.60 4.54
C GLU A 189 -15.07 14.88 4.96
N LEU A 190 -15.12 14.41 6.20
CA LEU A 190 -16.27 13.68 6.75
C LEU A 190 -17.26 14.58 7.51
N ASP A 191 -17.02 15.88 7.60
CA ASP A 191 -17.86 16.77 8.40
C ASP A 191 -19.33 16.84 7.92
N SER A 192 -19.58 16.52 6.65
CA SER A 192 -20.95 16.42 6.12
C SER A 192 -21.79 15.29 6.75
N TYR A 193 -21.12 14.28 7.34
CA TYR A 193 -21.75 13.16 8.06
C TYR A 193 -21.83 13.37 9.56
N ARG A 194 -21.33 14.50 10.05
CA ARG A 194 -21.41 14.84 11.47
C ARG A 194 -22.86 15.13 11.85
N ASP A 195 -23.34 14.46 12.90
CA ASP A 195 -24.70 14.68 13.40
C ASP A 195 -24.87 16.12 13.86
N LYS A 196 -26.01 16.74 13.52
CA LYS A 196 -26.39 18.04 14.05
C LYS A 196 -26.47 17.92 15.57
N GLU A 197 -26.01 18.96 16.28
CA GLU A 197 -25.91 19.00 17.72
C GLU A 197 -27.16 18.43 18.41
N THR A 198 -26.97 17.35 19.14
CA THR A 198 -27.85 16.92 20.20
C THR A 198 -27.34 17.53 21.51
N GLU A 199 -28.15 17.58 22.59
CA GLU A 199 -27.79 18.16 23.91
C GLU A 199 -26.43 17.67 24.48
N ASN A 200 -25.84 16.61 23.91
CA ASN A 200 -24.57 15.99 24.30
C ASN A 200 -23.39 16.23 23.33
N GLY A 201 -23.48 17.19 22.41
CA GLY A 201 -22.47 17.41 21.37
C GLY A 201 -22.68 16.52 20.13
N GLY A 202 -22.35 17.05 18.94
CA GLY A 202 -22.53 16.33 17.67
C GLY A 202 -21.72 15.02 17.66
N GLY A 203 -22.37 13.95 17.22
CA GLY A 203 -21.80 12.61 17.12
C GLY A 203 -21.47 12.20 15.68
N TRP A 204 -21.13 10.94 15.50
CA TRP A 204 -20.80 10.32 14.21
C TRP A 204 -21.70 9.10 13.91
N ALA A 205 -22.90 9.05 14.50
CA ALA A 205 -23.83 7.94 14.31
C ALA A 205 -24.29 7.82 12.85
N SER A 206 -24.52 8.96 12.18
CA SER A 206 -24.85 9.00 10.76
C SER A 206 -23.73 8.43 9.89
N LEU A 207 -22.46 8.77 10.18
CA LEU A 207 -21.30 8.19 9.50
C LEU A 207 -21.23 6.69 9.74
N GLY A 208 -21.37 6.23 10.98
CA GLY A 208 -21.40 4.81 11.33
C GLY A 208 -22.50 4.03 10.60
N ALA A 209 -23.69 4.63 10.44
CA ALA A 209 -24.78 4.01 9.68
C ALA A 209 -24.49 3.93 8.17
N VAL A 210 -23.87 4.98 7.60
CA VAL A 210 -23.47 5.01 6.19
C VAL A 210 -22.36 4.02 5.90
N LEU A 211 -21.38 3.89 6.81
CA LEU A 211 -20.25 2.98 6.71
C LEU A 211 -20.53 1.62 7.36
N ALA A 212 -21.83 1.27 7.61
CA ALA A 212 -22.20 -0.01 8.25
C ALA A 212 -21.55 -1.20 7.56
N ASP A 213 -20.51 -1.73 8.15
CA ASP A 213 -19.61 -2.75 7.58
C ASP A 213 -18.98 -3.58 8.72
N GLU A 214 -18.16 -4.54 8.35
CA GLU A 214 -17.19 -5.17 9.24
C GLU A 214 -15.89 -4.34 9.30
N SER A 215 -15.10 -4.59 10.32
CA SER A 215 -13.72 -4.14 10.45
C SER A 215 -12.85 -5.33 10.88
N TYR A 216 -11.54 -5.20 10.70
CA TYR A 216 -10.57 -6.21 11.09
C TYR A 216 -9.78 -5.77 12.32
N SER A 217 -9.20 -6.74 13.05
CA SER A 217 -8.31 -6.41 14.18
C SER A 217 -7.10 -5.58 13.75
N ALA A 218 -6.64 -5.79 12.51
CA ALA A 218 -5.66 -4.94 11.85
C ALA A 218 -6.13 -4.64 10.43
N SER A 219 -6.24 -3.36 10.08
CA SER A 219 -6.63 -2.90 8.75
C SER A 219 -5.40 -2.41 7.98
N ASN A 220 -4.87 -3.25 7.09
CA ASN A 220 -3.80 -2.86 6.19
C ASN A 220 -4.39 -2.15 4.97
N ILE A 221 -4.32 -0.81 4.94
CA ILE A 221 -4.84 -0.03 3.82
C ILE A 221 -3.95 -0.08 2.58
N ASP A 222 -2.73 -0.61 2.71
CA ASP A 222 -1.80 -0.89 1.62
C ASP A 222 -1.80 -2.37 1.20
N ALA A 223 -2.87 -3.11 1.53
CA ALA A 223 -3.11 -4.45 0.99
C ALA A 223 -3.46 -4.40 -0.51
N LEU A 224 -2.64 -3.70 -1.28
CA LEU A 224 -2.77 -3.50 -2.71
C LEU A 224 -2.17 -4.68 -3.48
N PHE A 225 -2.67 -4.96 -4.68
CA PHE A 225 -2.09 -6.03 -5.50
C PHE A 225 -0.61 -5.81 -5.84
N GLU A 226 -0.15 -4.56 -5.87
CA GLU A 226 1.26 -4.18 -6.01
C GLU A 226 2.11 -4.62 -4.82
N ASN A 227 1.51 -4.73 -3.63
CA ASN A 227 2.17 -5.10 -2.39
C ASN A 227 1.95 -6.58 -2.04
N MET A 228 1.36 -7.37 -2.93
CA MET A 228 1.21 -8.82 -2.81
C MET A 228 2.19 -9.51 -3.75
N LEU A 229 3.29 -10.02 -3.22
CA LEU A 229 4.35 -10.67 -3.98
C LEU A 229 4.09 -12.18 -4.04
N VAL A 230 3.93 -12.71 -5.24
CA VAL A 230 3.76 -14.14 -5.49
C VAL A 230 5.12 -14.76 -5.73
N THR A 231 5.50 -15.66 -4.85
CA THR A 231 6.78 -16.38 -4.87
C THR A 231 6.56 -17.87 -5.09
N ALA A 232 7.62 -18.64 -5.17
CA ALA A 232 7.52 -20.10 -5.33
C ALA A 232 6.87 -20.82 -4.14
N ASP A 233 6.88 -20.20 -2.95
CA ASP A 233 6.39 -20.81 -1.70
C ASP A 233 5.11 -20.15 -1.16
N GLY A 234 4.51 -19.23 -1.92
CA GLY A 234 3.22 -18.61 -1.60
C GLY A 234 3.16 -17.11 -1.84
N THR A 235 2.06 -16.50 -1.41
CA THR A 235 1.85 -15.05 -1.53
C THR A 235 2.30 -14.35 -0.25
N TYR A 236 3.14 -13.33 -0.41
CA TYR A 236 3.62 -12.48 0.66
C TYR A 236 3.00 -11.09 0.57
N ALA A 237 2.47 -10.60 1.68
CA ALA A 237 2.20 -9.18 1.82
C ALA A 237 3.51 -8.48 2.23
N ILE A 238 3.91 -7.51 1.42
CA ILE A 238 5.06 -6.64 1.65
C ILE A 238 4.57 -5.21 1.86
N ASP A 239 5.45 -4.34 2.36
CA ASP A 239 5.17 -2.90 2.51
C ASP A 239 3.89 -2.57 3.34
N TYR A 240 3.66 -3.32 4.42
CA TYR A 240 2.55 -3.12 5.35
C TYR A 240 2.84 -1.99 6.36
N GLU A 241 3.20 -0.84 5.85
CA GLU A 241 3.55 0.35 6.62
C GLU A 241 2.31 1.00 7.25
N TRP A 242 1.22 1.08 6.46
CA TRP A 242 -0.03 1.69 6.87
C TRP A 242 -1.05 0.65 7.32
N VAL A 243 -0.81 0.12 8.50
CA VAL A 243 -1.72 -0.79 9.20
C VAL A 243 -2.29 -0.08 10.42
N PHE A 244 -3.60 -0.04 10.51
CA PHE A 244 -4.32 0.53 11.64
C PHE A 244 -4.86 -0.57 12.56
N LEU A 245 -4.60 -0.44 13.86
CA LEU A 245 -5.08 -1.35 14.90
C LEU A 245 -6.39 -0.86 15.54
N PHE A 246 -6.97 0.20 15.00
CA PHE A 246 -8.32 0.66 15.29
C PHE A 246 -9.28 0.30 14.13
N PRO A 247 -10.61 0.28 14.36
CA PRO A 247 -11.57 -0.10 13.33
C PRO A 247 -11.50 0.80 12.09
N VAL A 248 -11.36 0.17 10.91
CA VAL A 248 -11.50 0.79 9.59
C VAL A 248 -12.50 -0.05 8.80
N PRO A 249 -13.44 0.54 8.02
CA PRO A 249 -14.39 -0.24 7.24
C PRO A 249 -13.67 -1.20 6.28
N ALA A 250 -13.98 -2.48 6.35
CA ALA A 250 -13.37 -3.49 5.48
C ALA A 250 -13.64 -3.23 4.00
N GLY A 251 -14.83 -2.74 3.67
CA GLY A 251 -15.18 -2.33 2.31
C GLY A 251 -14.29 -1.21 1.77
N PHE A 252 -13.85 -0.27 2.63
CA PHE A 252 -12.90 0.77 2.22
C PHE A 252 -11.52 0.18 1.88
N VAL A 253 -11.01 -0.75 2.69
CA VAL A 253 -9.73 -1.41 2.42
C VAL A 253 -9.79 -2.18 1.10
N LYS A 254 -10.85 -2.95 0.89
CA LYS A 254 -11.11 -3.70 -0.35
C LYS A 254 -11.29 -2.78 -1.57
N TYR A 255 -11.99 -1.65 -1.39
CA TYR A 255 -12.13 -0.62 -2.43
C TYR A 255 -10.78 -0.08 -2.87
N ARG A 256 -9.90 0.25 -1.93
CA ARG A 256 -8.54 0.72 -2.25
C ARG A 256 -7.78 -0.27 -3.12
N THR A 257 -7.79 -1.56 -2.78
CA THR A 257 -7.12 -2.60 -3.58
C THR A 257 -7.61 -2.60 -5.03
N LEU A 258 -8.92 -2.55 -5.23
CA LEU A 258 -9.52 -2.56 -6.56
C LEU A 258 -9.28 -1.26 -7.34
N VAL A 259 -9.41 -0.11 -6.68
CA VAL A 259 -9.26 1.18 -7.36
C VAL A 259 -7.83 1.47 -7.79
N TYR A 260 -6.83 1.04 -6.99
CA TYR A 260 -5.44 1.19 -7.37
C TYR A 260 -5.09 0.30 -8.57
N PHE A 261 -5.59 -0.92 -8.61
CA PHE A 261 -5.47 -1.79 -9.77
C PHE A 261 -6.12 -1.16 -11.00
N TYR A 262 -7.36 -0.70 -10.89
CA TYR A 262 -8.05 0.01 -11.97
C TYR A 262 -7.21 1.18 -12.50
N ARG A 263 -6.71 2.04 -11.62
CA ARG A 263 -5.91 3.22 -12.01
C ARG A 263 -4.64 2.84 -12.75
N ARG A 264 -3.99 1.75 -12.36
CA ARG A 264 -2.79 1.23 -13.01
C ARG A 264 -3.08 0.71 -14.41
N TYR A 265 -4.17 -0.01 -14.60
CA TYR A 265 -4.48 -0.71 -15.86
C TYR A 265 -5.65 -0.11 -16.64
N LYS A 266 -6.15 1.07 -16.29
CA LYS A 266 -7.33 1.66 -16.92
C LYS A 266 -7.23 1.84 -18.41
N SER A 267 -6.02 2.03 -18.97
CA SER A 267 -5.77 2.11 -20.41
C SER A 267 -6.04 0.79 -21.13
N LEU A 268 -5.88 -0.35 -20.46
CA LEU A 268 -6.15 -1.68 -20.96
C LEU A 268 -7.60 -2.13 -20.74
N LEU A 269 -8.35 -1.45 -19.86
CA LEU A 269 -9.74 -1.77 -19.53
C LEU A 269 -10.76 -1.15 -20.51
N GLY A 270 -10.33 -0.81 -21.73
CA GLY A 270 -11.23 -0.42 -22.83
C GLY A 270 -12.03 0.87 -22.60
N GLY A 271 -11.57 1.75 -21.70
CA GLY A 271 -12.27 3.01 -21.38
C GLY A 271 -13.40 2.86 -20.34
N GLN A 272 -13.53 1.69 -19.71
CA GLN A 272 -14.46 1.47 -18.62
C GLN A 272 -14.27 2.50 -17.51
N ALA A 273 -15.36 3.05 -16.97
CA ALA A 273 -15.27 3.99 -15.84
C ALA A 273 -14.95 3.25 -14.53
N GLU A 274 -14.25 3.92 -13.59
CA GLU A 274 -13.90 3.35 -12.28
C GLU A 274 -15.12 2.73 -11.58
N ARG A 275 -16.26 3.43 -11.60
CA ARG A 275 -17.50 2.95 -10.99
C ARG A 275 -18.03 1.65 -11.62
N GLU A 276 -17.91 1.52 -12.93
CA GLU A 276 -18.33 0.31 -13.66
C GLU A 276 -17.42 -0.86 -13.33
N PHE A 277 -16.10 -0.60 -13.27
CA PHE A 277 -15.12 -1.61 -12.86
C PHE A 277 -15.39 -2.09 -11.42
N ILE A 278 -15.49 -1.19 -10.46
CA ILE A 278 -15.77 -1.53 -9.04
C ILE A 278 -17.12 -2.24 -8.91
N GLY A 279 -18.10 -1.85 -9.71
CA GLY A 279 -19.46 -2.46 -9.73
C GLY A 279 -19.47 -3.95 -10.12
N GLN A 280 -18.39 -4.50 -10.67
CA GLN A 280 -18.24 -5.93 -10.94
C GLN A 280 -17.93 -6.76 -9.69
N PHE A 281 -17.63 -6.11 -8.55
CA PHE A 281 -17.17 -6.73 -7.31
C PHE A 281 -18.08 -6.35 -6.10
N PRO A 282 -19.42 -6.51 -6.21
CA PRO A 282 -20.34 -6.07 -5.15
C PRO A 282 -20.20 -6.86 -3.85
N GLU A 283 -19.61 -8.05 -3.90
CA GLU A 283 -19.30 -8.90 -2.76
C GLU A 283 -18.20 -8.32 -1.85
N TYR A 284 -17.32 -7.48 -2.41
CA TYR A 284 -16.22 -6.85 -1.66
C TYR A 284 -16.52 -5.40 -1.29
N VAL A 285 -17.21 -4.68 -2.17
CA VAL A 285 -17.47 -3.25 -1.99
C VAL A 285 -18.99 -3.00 -2.10
N LYS A 286 -19.63 -2.83 -0.96
CA LYS A 286 -21.03 -2.44 -0.92
C LYS A 286 -21.14 -0.96 -1.26
N ALA A 287 -21.82 -0.64 -2.33
CA ALA A 287 -22.19 0.73 -2.63
C ALA A 287 -23.26 1.20 -1.66
N VAL A 288 -23.01 2.23 -0.89
CA VAL A 288 -24.04 2.92 -0.09
C VAL A 288 -24.91 3.72 -1.06
N ASP A 289 -26.19 3.40 -1.14
CA ASP A 289 -27.16 4.02 -2.08
C ASP A 289 -26.67 4.10 -3.54
N GLY A 290 -25.87 3.11 -3.98
CA GLY A 290 -25.25 3.10 -5.29
C GLY A 290 -24.12 4.12 -5.49
N LYS A 291 -23.62 4.75 -4.43
CA LYS A 291 -22.53 5.73 -4.45
C LYS A 291 -21.31 5.19 -3.70
N LEU A 292 -20.14 5.36 -4.32
CA LEU A 292 -18.83 5.08 -3.68
C LEU A 292 -18.27 6.30 -2.94
N VAL A 293 -19.08 7.36 -2.79
CA VAL A 293 -18.64 8.66 -2.27
C VAL A 293 -17.95 8.56 -0.91
N PRO A 294 -18.49 7.82 0.11
CA PRO A 294 -17.84 7.75 1.40
C PRO A 294 -16.42 7.15 1.32
N PHE A 295 -16.21 6.17 0.45
CA PHE A 295 -14.88 5.56 0.29
C PHE A 295 -13.90 6.44 -0.47
N ILE A 296 -14.39 7.27 -1.40
CA ILE A 296 -13.58 8.28 -2.08
C ILE A 296 -13.15 9.35 -1.07
N GLU A 297 -14.06 9.83 -0.24
CA GLU A 297 -13.80 10.83 0.81
C GLU A 297 -12.81 10.30 1.86
N LEU A 298 -12.95 9.05 2.31
CA LEU A 298 -11.96 8.40 3.18
C LEU A 298 -10.58 8.35 2.53
N GLY A 299 -10.52 8.09 1.22
CA GLY A 299 -9.26 8.06 0.47
C GLY A 299 -8.59 9.42 0.37
N VAL A 300 -9.37 10.50 0.31
CA VAL A 300 -8.85 11.88 0.30
C VAL A 300 -8.40 12.30 1.70
N GLY A 301 -9.16 11.95 2.74
CA GLY A 301 -8.87 12.32 4.12
C GLY A 301 -7.63 11.65 4.70
N PHE A 302 -7.14 10.57 4.09
CA PHE A 302 -5.90 9.92 4.50
C PHE A 302 -4.69 10.60 3.82
N ASN A 303 -4.04 11.48 4.57
CA ASN A 303 -2.79 12.14 4.17
C ASN A 303 -1.74 11.96 5.30
N PRO A 304 -0.83 10.97 5.17
CA PRO A 304 0.19 10.66 6.19
C PRO A 304 1.34 11.66 6.23
#